data_98cab871125b813929919b87973967d5
#
_entry.id   98cab871125b813929919b87973967d5
#
_cell.length_a   1.000
_cell.length_b   1.000
_cell.length_c   1.000
_cell.angle_alpha   90.00
_cell.angle_beta   90.00
_cell.angle_gamma   90.00
#
_symmetry.space_group_name_H-M   'P 1'
#
loop_
_entity.id
_entity.type
_entity.pdbx_description
1 polymer ?
#
loop_
_entity_poly.entity_id
_entity_poly.type
_entity_poly.pdbx_seq_one_letter_code
_entity_poly.pdbx_strand_id
1 'polypeptide(L)'
;VTADTRDRILDALETLLLEKGMSQVTLENVAATAGVSKGGLLYHFKSKDALLAGLVRRLADRAGKQLDTAVAKGGSVAEWYLQTPNPDNSAEAVELELYRSMLATMRTIDATPEPDEVQQALVEMMNSWSDGLDEEVDDPVQADLIRLVGDGVYLRALLGLPPIDPVRYRQVVDRLLRP
;
A
#
# COMPACT_ATOMS: atom_id res chain seq x y z
N VAL A 1 5.92 11.42 -23.18
CA VAL A 1 6.75 10.40 -22.52
C VAL A 1 6.00 9.08 -22.70
N THR A 2 6.50 8.17 -23.52
CA THR A 2 5.96 6.82 -23.67
C THR A 2 6.14 6.11 -22.32
N ALA A 3 5.03 5.70 -21.71
CA ALA A 3 5.08 4.88 -20.48
C ALA A 3 6.02 3.70 -20.71
N ASP A 4 6.92 3.45 -19.77
CA ASP A 4 7.79 2.29 -19.81
C ASP A 4 6.95 1.01 -19.90
N THR A 5 7.43 0.00 -20.59
CA THR A 5 6.74 -1.28 -20.74
C THR A 5 6.40 -1.88 -19.38
N ARG A 6 7.26 -1.69 -18.40
CA ARG A 6 7.04 -2.11 -17.01
C ARG A 6 5.81 -1.43 -16.40
N ASP A 7 5.65 -0.13 -16.60
CA ASP A 7 4.51 0.64 -16.10
C ASP A 7 3.20 0.22 -16.80
N ARG A 8 3.21 0.01 -18.11
CA ARG A 8 2.05 -0.51 -18.85
C ARG A 8 1.58 -1.87 -18.33
N ILE A 9 2.50 -2.75 -17.95
CA ILE A 9 2.18 -4.05 -17.37
C ILE A 9 1.53 -3.87 -15.98
N LEU A 10 2.04 -2.98 -15.15
CA LEU A 10 1.45 -2.69 -13.84
C LEU A 10 0.08 -1.99 -13.96
N ASP A 11 -0.11 -1.09 -14.94
CA ASP A 11 -1.42 -0.47 -15.21
C ASP A 11 -2.46 -1.52 -15.63
N ALA A 12 -2.05 -2.48 -16.47
CA ALA A 12 -2.90 -3.59 -16.87
C ALA A 12 -3.27 -4.50 -15.68
N LEU A 13 -2.33 -4.73 -14.76
CA LEU A 13 -2.59 -5.48 -13.53
C LEU A 13 -3.59 -4.74 -12.63
N GLU A 14 -3.41 -3.43 -12.39
CA GLU A 14 -4.37 -2.61 -11.63
C GLU A 14 -5.77 -2.69 -12.23
N THR A 15 -5.89 -2.52 -13.55
CA THR A 15 -7.17 -2.62 -14.26
C THR A 15 -7.84 -3.97 -14.06
N LEU A 16 -7.08 -5.07 -14.21
CA LEU A 16 -7.63 -6.41 -14.02
C LEU A 16 -8.08 -6.67 -12.58
N LEU A 17 -7.30 -6.21 -11.59
CA LEU A 17 -7.65 -6.34 -10.19
C LEU A 17 -8.96 -5.63 -9.85
N LEU A 18 -9.12 -4.40 -10.33
CA LEU A 18 -10.28 -3.56 -10.03
C LEU A 18 -11.53 -4.02 -10.78
N GLU A 19 -11.41 -4.40 -12.06
CA GLU A 19 -12.57 -4.74 -12.88
C GLU A 19 -13.01 -6.20 -12.73
N LYS A 20 -12.06 -7.12 -12.50
CA LYS A 20 -12.31 -8.57 -12.61
C LYS A 20 -11.87 -9.36 -11.37
N GLY A 21 -11.16 -8.71 -10.45
CA GLY A 21 -10.66 -9.31 -9.22
C GLY A 21 -9.48 -10.26 -9.44
N MET A 22 -8.90 -10.73 -8.34
CA MET A 22 -7.67 -11.52 -8.29
C MET A 22 -7.75 -12.86 -9.04
N SER A 23 -8.94 -13.46 -9.16
CA SER A 23 -9.13 -14.73 -9.88
C SER A 23 -8.79 -14.64 -11.37
N GLN A 24 -8.89 -13.46 -11.96
CA GLN A 24 -8.56 -13.20 -13.36
C GLN A 24 -7.12 -12.72 -13.57
N VAL A 25 -6.36 -12.52 -12.51
CA VAL A 25 -4.96 -12.13 -12.59
C VAL A 25 -4.10 -13.36 -12.91
N THR A 26 -3.82 -13.53 -14.20
CA THR A 26 -2.85 -14.49 -14.75
C THR A 26 -1.83 -13.72 -15.58
N LEU A 27 -0.63 -14.29 -15.76
CA LEU A 27 0.41 -13.65 -16.57
C LEU A 27 -0.07 -13.44 -18.02
N GLU A 28 -0.88 -14.37 -18.54
CA GLU A 28 -1.47 -14.31 -19.86
C GLU A 28 -2.47 -13.14 -20.00
N ASN A 29 -3.39 -13.01 -19.04
CA ASN A 29 -4.40 -11.95 -19.06
C ASN A 29 -3.75 -10.58 -18.89
N VAL A 30 -2.77 -10.44 -18.00
CA VAL A 30 -2.04 -9.19 -17.80
C VAL A 30 -1.24 -8.82 -19.06
N ALA A 31 -0.54 -9.77 -19.68
CA ALA A 31 0.20 -9.53 -20.91
C ALA A 31 -0.74 -9.08 -22.05
N ALA A 32 -1.88 -9.76 -22.22
CA ALA A 32 -2.89 -9.38 -23.21
C ALA A 32 -3.45 -7.98 -22.97
N THR A 33 -3.80 -7.66 -21.72
CA THR A 33 -4.31 -6.32 -21.35
C THR A 33 -3.26 -5.24 -21.54
N ALA A 34 -1.99 -5.51 -21.23
CA ALA A 34 -0.87 -4.58 -21.41
C ALA A 34 -0.46 -4.42 -22.89
N GLY A 35 -0.96 -5.26 -23.81
CA GLY A 35 -0.55 -5.28 -25.21
C GLY A 35 0.91 -5.71 -25.41
N VAL A 36 1.38 -6.68 -24.58
CA VAL A 36 2.74 -7.24 -24.69
C VAL A 36 2.66 -8.77 -24.85
N SER A 37 3.74 -9.38 -25.36
CA SER A 37 3.85 -10.84 -25.34
C SER A 37 4.08 -11.36 -23.92
N LYS A 38 3.70 -12.61 -23.64
CA LYS A 38 4.01 -13.28 -22.36
C LYS A 38 5.51 -13.27 -22.08
N GLY A 39 6.37 -13.47 -23.09
CA GLY A 39 7.82 -13.38 -22.96
C GLY A 39 8.28 -11.97 -22.61
N GLY A 40 7.66 -10.93 -23.19
CA GLY A 40 7.90 -9.53 -22.85
C GLY A 40 7.53 -9.21 -21.40
N LEU A 41 6.41 -9.74 -20.91
CA LEU A 41 6.04 -9.61 -19.51
C LEU A 41 7.06 -10.32 -18.60
N LEU A 42 7.41 -11.57 -18.91
CA LEU A 42 8.36 -12.36 -18.11
C LEU A 42 9.78 -11.77 -18.07
N TYR A 43 10.15 -10.96 -19.04
CA TYR A 43 11.39 -10.18 -19.01
C TYR A 43 11.41 -9.16 -17.86
N HIS A 44 10.26 -8.52 -17.58
CA HIS A 44 10.11 -7.53 -16.50
C HIS A 44 9.74 -8.15 -15.16
N PHE A 45 8.92 -9.20 -15.15
CA PHE A 45 8.40 -9.86 -13.97
C PHE A 45 8.43 -11.37 -14.15
N LYS A 46 9.33 -12.04 -13.44
CA LYS A 46 9.63 -13.48 -13.62
C LYS A 46 8.50 -14.40 -13.17
N SER A 47 7.60 -13.93 -12.32
CA SER A 47 6.49 -14.69 -11.73
C SER A 47 5.27 -13.80 -11.51
N LYS A 48 4.13 -14.41 -11.15
CA LYS A 48 2.94 -13.69 -10.70
C LYS A 48 3.24 -12.94 -9.39
N ASP A 49 3.99 -13.56 -8.48
CA ASP A 49 4.34 -12.97 -7.19
C ASP A 49 5.29 -11.77 -7.39
N ALA A 50 6.29 -11.86 -8.28
CA ALA A 50 7.13 -10.74 -8.68
C ALA A 50 6.31 -9.57 -9.28
N LEU A 51 5.28 -9.89 -10.06
CA LEU A 51 4.38 -8.88 -10.65
C LEU A 51 3.54 -8.19 -9.57
N LEU A 52 2.97 -8.95 -8.63
CA LEU A 52 2.21 -8.42 -7.49
C LEU A 52 3.11 -7.60 -6.55
N ALA A 53 4.31 -8.10 -6.22
CA ALA A 53 5.31 -7.35 -5.45
C ALA A 53 5.69 -6.03 -6.15
N GLY A 54 5.82 -6.04 -7.48
CA GLY A 54 6.03 -4.85 -8.28
C GLY A 54 4.91 -3.82 -8.14
N LEU A 55 3.66 -4.27 -8.04
CA LEU A 55 2.52 -3.39 -7.79
C LEU A 55 2.57 -2.80 -6.38
N VAL A 56 2.85 -3.61 -5.34
CA VAL A 56 3.00 -3.12 -3.96
C VAL A 56 4.05 -2.01 -3.90
N ARG A 57 5.24 -2.22 -4.49
CA ARG A 57 6.30 -1.21 -4.51
C ARG A 57 5.86 0.06 -5.24
N ARG A 58 5.12 -0.05 -6.36
CA ARG A 58 4.58 1.13 -7.06
C ARG A 58 3.57 1.91 -6.22
N LEU A 59 2.73 1.23 -5.45
CA LEU A 59 1.79 1.87 -4.53
C LEU A 59 2.54 2.54 -3.37
N ALA A 60 3.57 1.88 -2.81
CA ALA A 60 4.45 2.47 -1.81
C ALA A 60 5.14 3.75 -2.30
N ASP A 61 5.67 3.75 -3.53
CA ASP A 61 6.27 4.93 -4.16
C ASP A 61 5.26 6.08 -4.34
N ARG A 62 4.01 5.77 -4.67
CA ARG A 62 2.94 6.78 -4.75
C ARG A 62 2.63 7.38 -3.39
N ALA A 63 2.48 6.55 -2.36
CA ALA A 63 2.25 7.00 -0.99
C ALA A 63 3.42 7.84 -0.46
N GLY A 64 4.67 7.43 -0.71
CA GLY A 64 5.87 8.20 -0.36
C GLY A 64 5.87 9.59 -0.99
N LYS A 65 5.53 9.71 -2.28
CA LYS A 65 5.41 11.02 -2.96
C LYS A 65 4.29 11.89 -2.40
N GLN A 66 3.20 11.28 -1.93
CA GLN A 66 2.12 12.02 -1.26
C GLN A 66 2.59 12.55 0.10
N LEU A 67 3.30 11.71 0.87
CA LEU A 67 3.93 12.09 2.13
C LEU A 67 4.93 13.25 1.92
N ASP A 68 5.87 13.12 0.99
CA ASP A 68 6.85 14.16 0.66
C ASP A 68 6.15 15.49 0.32
N THR A 69 5.05 15.40 -0.44
CA THR A 69 4.25 16.57 -0.81
C THR A 69 3.55 17.18 0.41
N ALA A 70 3.06 16.38 1.34
CA ALA A 70 2.42 16.85 2.57
C ALA A 70 3.43 17.53 3.49
N VAL A 71 4.59 16.92 3.69
CA VAL A 71 5.70 17.48 4.49
C VAL A 71 6.23 18.78 3.88
N ALA A 72 6.42 18.85 2.57
CA ALA A 72 6.84 20.06 1.87
C ALA A 72 5.84 21.22 2.01
N LYS A 73 4.57 20.94 2.30
CA LYS A 73 3.51 21.92 2.58
C LYS A 73 3.39 22.28 4.07
N GLY A 74 4.28 21.78 4.91
CA GLY A 74 4.32 22.06 6.35
C GLY A 74 3.52 21.07 7.21
N GLY A 75 3.07 19.94 6.65
CA GLY A 75 2.55 18.82 7.42
C GLY A 75 3.67 18.00 8.08
N SER A 76 3.31 17.10 8.98
CA SER A 76 4.24 16.18 9.64
C SER A 76 4.04 14.73 9.18
N VAL A 77 5.08 13.91 9.34
CA VAL A 77 5.01 12.46 9.07
C VAL A 77 4.00 11.81 10.02
N ALA A 78 4.03 12.20 11.31
CA ALA A 78 3.12 11.70 12.32
C ALA A 78 1.65 12.03 11.99
N GLU A 79 1.35 13.26 11.55
CA GLU A 79 0.01 13.64 11.09
C GLU A 79 -0.44 12.82 9.88
N TRP A 80 0.46 12.61 8.91
CA TRP A 80 0.16 11.81 7.73
C TRP A 80 -0.11 10.35 8.09
N TYR A 81 0.69 9.77 9.00
CA TYR A 81 0.55 8.39 9.45
C TYR A 81 -0.78 8.12 10.15
N LEU A 82 -1.31 9.12 10.85
CA LEU A 82 -2.59 9.05 11.57
C LEU A 82 -3.81 9.39 10.69
N GLN A 83 -3.64 9.65 9.39
CA GLN A 83 -4.78 9.90 8.51
C GLN A 83 -5.64 8.64 8.35
N THR A 84 -6.94 8.84 8.32
CA THR A 84 -7.87 7.78 7.95
C THR A 84 -8.03 7.76 6.43
N PRO A 85 -8.00 6.58 5.77
CA PRO A 85 -8.34 6.50 4.35
C PRO A 85 -9.71 7.13 4.10
N ASN A 86 -9.77 8.02 3.13
CA ASN A 86 -11.01 8.70 2.76
C ASN A 86 -11.72 7.92 1.64
N PRO A 87 -12.85 7.24 1.92
CA PRO A 87 -13.56 6.46 0.91
C PRO A 87 -14.18 7.32 -0.21
N ASP A 88 -14.37 8.63 0.03
CA ASP A 88 -14.88 9.56 -0.96
C ASP A 88 -13.78 10.04 -1.94
N ASN A 89 -12.51 9.81 -1.60
CA ASN A 89 -11.39 10.02 -2.50
C ASN A 89 -11.22 8.80 -3.41
N SER A 90 -11.54 8.96 -4.68
CA SER A 90 -11.50 7.86 -5.65
C SER A 90 -10.12 7.19 -5.77
N ALA A 91 -9.03 7.93 -5.63
CA ALA A 91 -7.68 7.38 -5.68
C ALA A 91 -7.37 6.51 -4.46
N GLU A 92 -7.68 6.97 -3.25
CA GLU A 92 -7.50 6.20 -2.02
C GLU A 92 -8.41 4.97 -1.96
N ALA A 93 -9.65 5.08 -2.45
CA ALA A 93 -10.57 3.94 -2.55
C ALA A 93 -10.01 2.85 -3.49
N VAL A 94 -9.42 3.24 -4.62
CA VAL A 94 -8.76 2.34 -5.57
C VAL A 94 -7.56 1.66 -4.92
N GLU A 95 -6.69 2.41 -4.26
CA GLU A 95 -5.52 1.87 -3.57
C GLU A 95 -5.93 0.87 -2.48
N LEU A 96 -6.94 1.20 -1.68
CA LEU A 96 -7.46 0.31 -0.64
C LEU A 96 -7.99 -1.01 -1.22
N GLU A 97 -8.68 -0.95 -2.36
CA GLU A 97 -9.18 -2.15 -3.03
C GLU A 97 -8.06 -3.02 -3.62
N LEU A 98 -7.02 -2.39 -4.16
CA LEU A 98 -5.82 -3.09 -4.61
C LEU A 98 -5.13 -3.81 -3.46
N TYR A 99 -4.93 -3.15 -2.31
CA TYR A 99 -4.36 -3.81 -1.12
C TYR A 99 -5.23 -4.94 -0.59
N ARG A 100 -6.55 -4.78 -0.55
CA ARG A 100 -7.48 -5.86 -0.19
C ARG A 100 -7.33 -7.07 -1.10
N SER A 101 -7.28 -6.84 -2.40
CA SER A 101 -7.12 -7.89 -3.39
C SER A 101 -5.80 -8.63 -3.23
N MET A 102 -4.72 -7.93 -2.89
CA MET A 102 -3.41 -8.54 -2.65
C MET A 102 -3.37 -9.32 -1.33
N LEU A 103 -3.91 -8.76 -0.24
CA LEU A 103 -4.00 -9.45 1.05
C LEU A 103 -4.80 -10.76 0.95
N ALA A 104 -5.85 -10.78 0.14
CA ALA A 104 -6.66 -11.98 -0.08
C ALA A 104 -5.87 -13.13 -0.76
N THR A 105 -4.71 -12.85 -1.35
CA THR A 105 -3.84 -13.84 -1.99
C THR A 105 -2.65 -14.25 -1.14
N MET A 106 -2.37 -13.52 -0.07
CA MET A 106 -1.34 -13.93 0.87
C MET A 106 -1.75 -15.31 1.40
N ARG A 107 -0.97 -16.32 1.01
CA ARG A 107 -1.12 -17.66 1.57
C ARG A 107 -1.03 -17.52 3.09
N THR A 108 -1.90 -18.22 3.77
CA THR A 108 -1.87 -18.41 5.21
C THR A 108 -0.42 -18.44 5.65
N ILE A 109 -0.07 -17.69 6.69
CA ILE A 109 1.27 -17.64 7.30
C ILE A 109 1.63 -19.05 7.78
N ASP A 110 1.74 -19.96 6.86
CA ASP A 110 2.07 -21.35 7.10
C ASP A 110 3.56 -21.51 6.76
N ALA A 111 4.36 -21.38 7.82
CA ALA A 111 5.61 -22.08 8.06
C ALA A 111 6.56 -22.35 6.85
N THR A 112 6.56 -21.53 5.82
CA THR A 112 7.72 -21.49 4.91
C THR A 112 8.77 -20.58 5.54
N PRO A 113 10.02 -21.04 5.69
CA PRO A 113 11.05 -20.27 6.38
C PRO A 113 11.47 -18.97 5.65
N GLU A 114 10.97 -18.73 4.45
CA GLU A 114 11.26 -17.53 3.67
C GLU A 114 9.96 -16.80 3.29
N PRO A 115 9.86 -15.48 3.56
CA PRO A 115 8.73 -14.68 3.14
C PRO A 115 8.65 -14.65 1.61
N ASP A 116 7.43 -14.74 1.04
CA ASP A 116 7.22 -14.58 -0.40
C ASP A 116 7.51 -13.13 -0.87
N GLU A 117 7.70 -12.95 -2.17
CA GLU A 117 8.07 -11.64 -2.73
C GLU A 117 7.03 -10.55 -2.42
N VAL A 118 5.76 -10.90 -2.29
CA VAL A 118 4.67 -9.97 -1.96
C VAL A 118 4.76 -9.55 -0.50
N GLN A 119 4.98 -10.51 0.40
CA GLN A 119 5.17 -10.24 1.82
C GLN A 119 6.41 -9.37 2.05
N GLN A 120 7.52 -9.66 1.37
CA GLN A 120 8.72 -8.81 1.43
C GLN A 120 8.43 -7.38 1.00
N ALA A 121 7.71 -7.18 -0.12
CA ALA A 121 7.36 -5.86 -0.61
C ALA A 121 6.44 -5.10 0.36
N LEU A 122 5.51 -5.78 1.04
CA LEU A 122 4.66 -5.17 2.06
C LEU A 122 5.46 -4.75 3.30
N VAL A 123 6.40 -5.57 3.74
CA VAL A 123 7.30 -5.24 4.86
C VAL A 123 8.20 -4.05 4.50
N GLU A 124 8.79 -4.05 3.29
CA GLU A 124 9.58 -2.92 2.77
C GLU A 124 8.76 -1.62 2.78
N MET A 125 7.51 -1.68 2.32
CA MET A 125 6.59 -0.55 2.32
C MET A 125 6.32 -0.03 3.74
N MET A 126 5.96 -0.90 4.67
CA MET A 126 5.67 -0.51 6.06
C MET A 126 6.91 0.09 6.74
N ASN A 127 8.08 -0.49 6.52
CA ASN A 127 9.34 0.03 7.07
C ASN A 127 9.67 1.42 6.52
N SER A 128 9.48 1.65 5.21
CA SER A 128 9.76 2.97 4.60
C SER A 128 8.92 4.11 5.19
N TRP A 129 7.71 3.80 5.64
CA TRP A 129 6.87 4.79 6.33
C TRP A 129 7.28 4.99 7.78
N SER A 130 7.74 3.92 8.44
CA SER A 130 8.20 3.94 9.82
C SER A 130 9.48 4.74 10.00
N ASP A 131 10.41 4.64 9.05
CA ASP A 131 11.71 5.34 9.12
C ASP A 131 11.53 6.86 9.26
N GLY A 132 10.64 7.45 8.46
CA GLY A 132 10.34 8.89 8.55
C GLY A 132 9.72 9.31 9.88
N LEU A 133 8.95 8.42 10.52
CA LEU A 133 8.37 8.69 11.83
C LEU A 133 9.43 8.66 12.93
N ASP A 134 10.37 7.71 12.89
CA ASP A 134 11.47 7.61 13.84
C ASP A 134 12.46 8.79 13.72
N GLU A 135 12.56 9.40 12.54
CA GLU A 135 13.36 10.63 12.33
C GLU A 135 12.66 11.89 12.88
N GLU A 136 11.32 11.92 12.89
CA GLU A 136 10.54 13.10 13.31
C GLU A 136 10.23 13.10 14.81
N VAL A 137 10.04 11.93 15.42
CA VAL A 137 9.58 11.78 16.81
C VAL A 137 10.70 11.27 17.67
N ASP A 138 11.25 12.14 18.55
CA ASP A 138 12.39 11.84 19.41
C ASP A 138 12.14 10.71 20.43
N ASP A 139 10.90 10.59 20.96
CA ASP A 139 10.53 9.54 21.89
C ASP A 139 10.11 8.26 21.14
N PRO A 140 10.90 7.17 21.22
CA PRO A 140 10.59 5.93 20.51
C PRO A 140 9.27 5.28 20.95
N VAL A 141 8.85 5.48 22.20
CA VAL A 141 7.56 4.96 22.68
C VAL A 141 6.42 5.73 22.06
N GLN A 142 6.57 7.06 21.88
CA GLN A 142 5.60 7.89 21.21
C GLN A 142 5.53 7.54 19.71
N ALA A 143 6.66 7.31 19.04
CA ALA A 143 6.69 6.86 17.66
C ALA A 143 5.95 5.51 17.50
N ASP A 144 6.18 4.55 18.40
CA ASP A 144 5.49 3.26 18.41
C ASP A 144 3.97 3.40 18.64
N LEU A 145 3.54 4.31 19.52
CA LEU A 145 2.11 4.57 19.73
C LEU A 145 1.44 5.13 18.47
N ILE A 146 2.09 6.08 17.79
CA ILE A 146 1.60 6.64 16.53
C ILE A 146 1.52 5.55 15.46
N ARG A 147 2.57 4.74 15.32
CA ARG A 147 2.64 3.62 14.37
C ARG A 147 1.50 2.62 14.60
N LEU A 148 1.34 2.13 15.83
CA LEU A 148 0.30 1.15 16.17
C LEU A 148 -1.11 1.68 15.93
N VAL A 149 -1.36 2.97 16.18
CA VAL A 149 -2.67 3.58 15.93
C VAL A 149 -2.92 3.75 14.43
N GLY A 150 -1.94 4.23 13.67
CA GLY A 150 -2.05 4.39 12.23
C GLY A 150 -2.27 3.05 11.51
N ASP A 151 -1.43 2.06 11.81
CA ASP A 151 -1.58 0.69 11.29
C ASP A 151 -2.95 0.10 11.62
N GLY A 152 -3.41 0.30 12.86
CA GLY A 152 -4.72 -0.18 13.31
C GLY A 152 -5.89 0.47 12.57
N VAL A 153 -5.82 1.76 12.29
CA VAL A 153 -6.84 2.49 11.52
C VAL A 153 -6.85 2.03 10.07
N TYR A 154 -5.67 1.90 9.46
CA TYR A 154 -5.55 1.43 8.08
C TYR A 154 -6.03 -0.02 7.93
N LEU A 155 -5.65 -0.92 8.86
CA LEU A 155 -6.12 -2.30 8.88
C LEU A 155 -7.65 -2.39 9.01
N ARG A 156 -8.27 -1.52 9.85
CA ARG A 156 -9.73 -1.46 9.95
C ARG A 156 -10.38 -1.13 8.61
N ALA A 157 -9.83 -0.16 7.89
CA ALA A 157 -10.31 0.20 6.55
C ALA A 157 -10.14 -0.96 5.56
N LEU A 158 -8.99 -1.65 5.57
CA LEU A 158 -8.74 -2.83 4.75
C LEU A 158 -9.74 -3.96 5.02
N LEU A 159 -10.10 -4.19 6.27
CA LEU A 159 -11.07 -5.21 6.66
C LEU A 159 -12.54 -4.79 6.49
N GLY A 160 -12.80 -3.57 6.01
CA GLY A 160 -14.16 -3.03 5.87
C GLY A 160 -14.88 -2.87 7.20
N LEU A 161 -14.16 -2.71 8.32
CA LEU A 161 -14.76 -2.49 9.63
C LEU A 161 -15.35 -1.07 9.71
N PRO A 162 -16.41 -0.88 10.51
CA PRO A 162 -16.96 0.45 10.71
C PRO A 162 -15.89 1.44 11.17
N PRO A 163 -15.87 2.67 10.63
CA PRO A 163 -14.90 3.68 11.04
C PRO A 163 -15.07 4.02 12.53
N ILE A 164 -13.99 4.46 13.17
CA ILE A 164 -14.04 5.02 14.50
C ILE A 164 -14.81 6.34 14.42
N ASP A 165 -15.58 6.65 15.47
CA ASP A 165 -16.26 7.95 15.56
C ASP A 165 -15.27 9.10 15.29
N PRO A 166 -15.54 9.98 14.32
CA PRO A 166 -14.55 10.99 13.88
C PRO A 166 -14.15 11.98 14.98
N VAL A 167 -15.09 12.30 15.89
CA VAL A 167 -14.82 13.22 17.01
C VAL A 167 -13.88 12.57 18.02
N ARG A 168 -14.15 11.30 18.34
CA ARG A 168 -13.30 10.52 19.25
C ARG A 168 -11.93 10.24 18.64
N TYR A 169 -11.88 9.93 17.35
CA TYR A 169 -10.60 9.69 16.68
C TYR A 169 -9.73 10.95 16.67
N ARG A 170 -10.31 12.12 16.42
CA ARG A 170 -9.59 13.40 16.51
C ARG A 170 -8.99 13.63 17.89
N GLN A 171 -9.72 13.27 18.98
CA GLN A 171 -9.18 13.34 20.34
C GLN A 171 -8.02 12.37 20.57
N VAL A 172 -8.00 11.21 19.92
CA VAL A 172 -6.87 10.27 19.95
C VAL A 172 -5.65 10.90 19.27
N VAL A 173 -5.84 11.43 18.05
CA VAL A 173 -4.77 12.12 17.30
C VAL A 173 -4.20 13.29 18.08
N ASP A 174 -5.07 14.16 18.66
CA ASP A 174 -4.64 15.31 19.46
C ASP A 174 -3.80 14.89 20.68
N ARG A 175 -4.10 13.75 21.31
CA ARG A 175 -3.33 13.24 22.45
C ARG A 175 -2.00 12.64 22.02
N LEU A 176 -1.94 12.05 20.84
CA LEU A 176 -0.71 11.45 20.32
C LEU A 176 0.28 12.53 19.82
N LEU A 177 -0.24 13.60 19.22
CA LEU A 177 0.61 14.67 18.66
C LEU A 177 1.00 15.74 19.69
N ARG A 178 0.39 15.74 20.87
CA ARG A 178 0.66 16.68 21.97
C ARG A 178 0.88 15.90 23.26
N PRO A 179 2.03 15.26 23.43
CA PRO A 179 2.35 14.51 24.64
C PRO A 179 2.50 15.39 25.88
#